data_7072020c05c35fa11043e7badbef5621
#
_entry.id   7072020c05c35fa11043e7badbef5621
#
_cell.length_a   1.000
_cell.length_b   1.000
_cell.length_c   1.000
_cell.angle_alpha   90.00
_cell.angle_beta   90.00
_cell.angle_gamma   90.00
#
_symmetry.space_group_name_H-M   'P 1'
#
loop_
_entity.id
_entity.type
_entity.pdbx_description
1 polymer ?
#
loop_
_entity_poly.entity_id
_entity_poly.type
_entity_poly.pdbx_seq_one_letter_code
_entity_poly.pdbx_strand_id
1 'polypeptide(L)'
;FPETPIVMDHVGAPLGIGPYAGRRDEIFASWAKDISALAQCPNVHVKLGGLAMKLTGFGHHKLDVPPPSDVLAEAWKPYLMHCIEAFGPDRCMFESNFPVDKASCAYTTLWNAFKRVAADFGASEKAALFHDTAARFYRIQET
;
A
#
# COMPACT_ATOMS: atom_id res chain seq x y z
N PHE A 1 3.75 -22.23 7.50
CA PHE A 1 4.84 -22.35 6.50
C PHE A 1 5.92 -21.27 6.74
N PRO A 2 6.64 -21.32 7.88
CA PRO A 2 7.58 -20.26 8.25
C PRO A 2 8.78 -20.17 7.29
N GLU A 3 9.09 -21.22 6.57
CA GLU A 3 10.21 -21.27 5.61
C GLU A 3 9.84 -20.70 4.22
N THR A 4 8.57 -20.41 3.99
CA THR A 4 8.10 -19.90 2.69
C THR A 4 8.00 -18.37 2.74
N PRO A 5 8.78 -17.63 1.95
CA PRO A 5 8.58 -16.19 1.81
C PRO A 5 7.21 -15.90 1.19
N ILE A 6 6.43 -15.07 1.85
CA ILE A 6 5.07 -14.70 1.42
C ILE A 6 5.03 -13.18 1.24
N VAL A 7 4.38 -12.72 0.18
CA VAL A 7 4.06 -11.29 0.02
C VAL A 7 2.56 -11.11 -0.08
N MET A 8 2.03 -10.24 0.77
CA MET A 8 0.64 -9.82 0.71
C MET A 8 0.50 -8.67 -0.27
N ASP A 9 -0.34 -8.84 -1.28
CA ASP A 9 -0.61 -7.80 -2.27
C ASP A 9 -1.57 -6.73 -1.73
N HIS A 10 -1.39 -5.49 -2.20
CA HIS A 10 -2.37 -4.41 -2.11
C HIS A 10 -2.81 -4.06 -0.68
N VAL A 11 -1.88 -4.06 0.27
CA VAL A 11 -2.17 -3.87 1.71
C VAL A 11 -3.32 -4.77 2.22
N GLY A 12 -3.49 -5.96 1.62
CA GLY A 12 -4.59 -6.87 1.94
C GLY A 12 -5.97 -6.42 1.43
N ALA A 13 -6.00 -5.45 0.50
CA ALA A 13 -7.21 -5.00 -0.22
C ALA A 13 -8.43 -4.72 0.68
N PRO A 14 -8.38 -3.74 1.60
CA PRO A 14 -9.50 -3.40 2.47
C PRO A 14 -10.74 -3.04 1.64
N LEU A 15 -11.85 -3.76 1.88
CA LEU A 15 -13.07 -3.61 1.07
C LEU A 15 -13.86 -2.35 1.47
N GLY A 16 -14.32 -1.60 0.46
CA GLY A 16 -15.12 -0.39 0.65
C GLY A 16 -16.35 -0.30 -0.26
N ILE A 17 -16.77 -1.43 -0.86
CA ILE A 17 -17.93 -1.51 -1.77
C ILE A 17 -18.93 -2.57 -1.30
N GLY A 18 -20.11 -2.63 -1.94
CA GLY A 18 -21.16 -3.59 -1.59
C GLY A 18 -21.59 -3.44 -0.13
N PRO A 19 -21.63 -4.50 0.67
CA PRO A 19 -22.05 -4.45 2.06
C PRO A 19 -21.10 -3.67 2.98
N TYR A 20 -19.90 -3.31 2.48
CA TYR A 20 -18.86 -2.56 3.21
C TYR A 20 -18.86 -1.07 2.87
N ALA A 21 -19.70 -0.64 1.92
CA ALA A 21 -19.80 0.76 1.53
C ALA A 21 -20.26 1.64 2.71
N GLY A 22 -19.62 2.79 2.92
CA GLY A 22 -19.93 3.71 4.01
C GLY A 22 -19.45 3.30 5.40
N ARG A 23 -18.79 2.15 5.55
CA ARG A 23 -18.32 1.60 6.84
C ARG A 23 -16.78 1.69 6.97
N ARG A 24 -16.18 2.73 6.41
CA ARG A 24 -14.71 2.82 6.29
C ARG A 24 -13.99 2.69 7.64
N ASP A 25 -14.45 3.38 8.67
CA ASP A 25 -13.77 3.38 9.97
C ASP A 25 -13.83 2.00 10.65
N GLU A 26 -14.97 1.33 10.55
CA GLU A 26 -15.15 -0.03 11.07
C GLU A 26 -14.26 -1.04 10.31
N ILE A 27 -14.25 -0.95 8.97
CA ILE A 27 -13.41 -1.80 8.11
C ILE A 27 -11.94 -1.53 8.40
N PHE A 28 -11.55 -0.28 8.53
CA PHE A 28 -10.17 0.07 8.88
C PHE A 28 -9.75 -0.52 10.23
N ALA A 29 -10.58 -0.41 11.25
CA ALA A 29 -10.26 -0.95 12.57
C ALA A 29 -10.08 -2.48 12.58
N SER A 30 -10.96 -3.21 11.88
CA SER A 30 -10.84 -4.66 11.72
C SER A 30 -9.60 -5.02 10.90
N TRP A 31 -9.40 -4.38 9.76
CA TRP A 31 -8.25 -4.56 8.89
C TRP A 31 -6.93 -4.30 9.61
N ALA A 32 -6.82 -3.21 10.37
CA ALA A 32 -5.61 -2.87 11.10
C ALA A 32 -5.24 -3.92 12.15
N LYS A 33 -6.23 -4.49 12.84
CA LYS A 33 -6.03 -5.60 13.77
C LYS A 33 -5.47 -6.84 13.05
N ASP A 34 -6.05 -7.19 11.90
CA ASP A 34 -5.64 -8.38 11.14
C ASP A 34 -4.23 -8.18 10.53
N ILE A 35 -3.91 -6.98 10.03
CA ILE A 35 -2.59 -6.60 9.55
C ILE A 35 -1.54 -6.71 10.66
N SER A 36 -1.84 -6.19 11.85
CA SER A 36 -0.93 -6.28 13.00
C SER A 36 -0.69 -7.72 13.44
N ALA A 37 -1.71 -8.58 13.37
CA ALA A 37 -1.56 -10.00 13.65
C ALA A 37 -0.69 -10.71 12.60
N LEU A 38 -0.91 -10.41 11.31
CA LEU A 38 -0.13 -10.97 10.21
C LEU A 38 1.34 -10.54 10.25
N ALA A 39 1.61 -9.32 10.70
CA ALA A 39 2.96 -8.77 10.83
C ALA A 39 3.84 -9.53 11.85
N GLN A 40 3.23 -10.32 12.75
CA GLN A 40 3.96 -11.20 13.67
C GLN A 40 4.60 -12.40 12.95
N CYS A 41 4.23 -12.68 11.71
CA CYS A 41 4.85 -13.70 10.88
C CYS A 41 6.09 -13.12 10.18
N PRO A 42 7.33 -13.51 10.56
CA PRO A 42 8.56 -12.86 10.09
C PRO A 42 8.83 -13.09 8.59
N ASN A 43 8.24 -14.12 8.01
CA ASN A 43 8.37 -14.50 6.60
C ASN A 43 7.37 -13.76 5.68
N VAL A 44 6.51 -12.91 6.24
CA VAL A 44 5.50 -12.16 5.47
C VAL A 44 5.98 -10.75 5.19
N HIS A 45 5.89 -10.36 3.92
CA HIS A 45 6.12 -9.01 3.40
C HIS A 45 4.79 -8.41 2.90
N VAL A 46 4.76 -7.11 2.66
CA VAL A 46 3.56 -6.43 2.16
C VAL A 46 3.88 -5.46 1.03
N LYS A 47 3.03 -5.47 0.00
CA LYS A 47 3.04 -4.46 -1.06
C LYS A 47 2.14 -3.29 -0.68
N LEU A 48 2.72 -2.12 -0.66
CA LEU A 48 2.10 -0.84 -0.33
C LEU A 48 1.52 -0.20 -1.60
N GLY A 49 0.31 -0.59 -1.96
CA GLY A 49 -0.38 -0.08 -3.15
C GLY A 49 -1.77 -0.67 -3.31
N GLY A 50 -2.32 -0.59 -4.53
CA GLY A 50 -3.64 -1.12 -4.86
C GLY A 50 -4.82 -0.35 -4.25
N LEU A 51 -4.58 0.74 -3.52
CA LEU A 51 -5.63 1.53 -2.88
C LEU A 51 -6.47 2.36 -3.88
N ALA A 52 -6.00 2.52 -5.12
CA ALA A 52 -6.76 3.16 -6.19
C ALA A 52 -7.77 2.22 -6.87
N MET A 53 -7.78 0.93 -6.54
CA MET A 53 -8.75 -0.03 -7.06
C MET A 53 -10.19 0.35 -6.65
N LYS A 54 -11.15 0.00 -7.52
CA LYS A 54 -12.58 0.26 -7.27
C LYS A 54 -13.09 -0.40 -5.99
N LEU A 55 -12.59 -1.59 -5.67
CA LEU A 55 -13.03 -2.40 -4.52
C LEU A 55 -12.71 -1.77 -3.16
N THR A 56 -11.70 -0.89 -3.08
CA THR A 56 -11.33 -0.19 -1.84
C THR A 56 -12.29 0.95 -1.47
N GLY A 57 -13.19 1.30 -2.38
CA GLY A 57 -14.28 2.24 -2.12
C GLY A 57 -13.89 3.73 -2.02
N PHE A 58 -12.68 4.13 -2.39
CA PHE A 58 -12.30 5.55 -2.43
C PHE A 58 -13.05 6.33 -3.53
N GLY A 59 -13.50 5.63 -4.58
CA GLY A 59 -14.36 6.23 -5.59
C GLY A 59 -13.66 7.15 -6.59
N HIS A 60 -12.34 7.25 -6.57
CA HIS A 60 -11.57 8.15 -7.42
C HIS A 60 -11.82 7.92 -8.93
N HIS A 61 -12.10 6.68 -9.32
CA HIS A 61 -12.45 6.31 -10.71
C HIS A 61 -13.78 6.90 -11.21
N LYS A 62 -14.57 7.53 -10.34
CA LYS A 62 -15.87 8.14 -10.67
C LYS A 62 -15.76 9.66 -10.89
N LEU A 63 -14.59 10.23 -10.61
CA LEU A 63 -14.35 11.65 -10.73
C LEU A 63 -14.03 12.02 -12.18
N ASP A 64 -14.61 13.12 -12.68
CA ASP A 64 -14.31 13.64 -14.01
C ASP A 64 -12.86 14.09 -14.15
N VAL A 65 -12.29 14.58 -13.05
CA VAL A 65 -10.87 14.96 -12.95
C VAL A 65 -10.21 14.10 -11.88
N PRO A 66 -9.17 13.31 -12.24
CA PRO A 66 -8.44 12.51 -11.28
C PRO A 66 -7.84 13.38 -10.15
N PRO A 67 -7.83 12.90 -8.88
CA PRO A 67 -7.32 13.66 -7.77
C PRO A 67 -5.81 13.87 -7.87
N PRO A 68 -5.29 15.01 -7.36
CA PRO A 68 -3.86 15.25 -7.25
C PRO A 68 -3.20 14.37 -6.18
N SER A 69 -1.87 14.33 -6.18
CA SER A 69 -1.09 13.40 -5.35
C SER A 69 -1.17 13.66 -3.83
N ASP A 70 -1.45 14.88 -3.42
CA ASP A 70 -1.65 15.24 -2.01
C ASP A 70 -2.97 14.67 -1.47
N VAL A 71 -4.05 14.77 -2.24
CA VAL A 71 -5.35 14.18 -1.91
C VAL A 71 -5.24 12.65 -1.80
N LEU A 72 -4.54 12.01 -2.74
CA LEU A 72 -4.30 10.57 -2.69
C LEU A 72 -3.44 10.19 -1.48
N ALA A 73 -2.38 10.96 -1.20
CA ALA A 73 -1.50 10.72 -0.06
C ALA A 73 -2.27 10.81 1.26
N GLU A 74 -3.10 11.83 1.44
CA GLU A 74 -3.93 11.99 2.64
C GLU A 74 -4.89 10.81 2.83
N ALA A 75 -5.59 10.42 1.76
CA ALA A 75 -6.56 9.33 1.81
C ALA A 75 -5.93 7.97 2.10
N TRP A 76 -4.71 7.71 1.62
CA TRP A 76 -4.03 6.41 1.73
C TRP A 76 -3.05 6.32 2.90
N LYS A 77 -2.59 7.46 3.44
CA LYS A 77 -1.60 7.52 4.52
C LYS A 77 -1.95 6.63 5.71
N PRO A 78 -3.18 6.59 6.23
CA PRO A 78 -3.52 5.72 7.37
C PRO A 78 -3.21 4.23 7.12
N TYR A 79 -3.53 3.74 5.92
CA TYR A 79 -3.32 2.33 5.54
C TYR A 79 -1.83 2.03 5.33
N LEU A 80 -1.14 2.89 4.57
CA LEU A 80 0.27 2.72 4.26
C LEU A 80 1.13 2.80 5.51
N MET A 81 0.89 3.79 6.36
CA MET A 81 1.62 3.97 7.62
C MET A 81 1.40 2.81 8.57
N HIS A 82 0.15 2.34 8.73
CA HIS A 82 -0.12 1.20 9.59
C HIS A 82 0.65 -0.06 9.16
N CYS A 83 0.71 -0.33 7.85
CA CYS A 83 1.53 -1.42 7.33
C CYS A 83 3.03 -1.22 7.63
N ILE A 84 3.56 -0.02 7.38
CA ILE A 84 4.99 0.27 7.61
C ILE A 84 5.33 0.16 9.11
N GLU A 85 4.48 0.66 10.00
CA GLU A 85 4.66 0.55 11.45
C GLU A 85 4.60 -0.89 11.95
N ALA A 86 3.69 -1.70 11.39
CA ALA A 86 3.51 -3.09 11.80
C ALA A 86 4.62 -4.02 11.27
N PHE A 87 4.98 -3.90 10.00
CA PHE A 87 5.96 -4.80 9.35
C PHE A 87 7.40 -4.29 9.40
N GLY A 88 7.60 -2.99 9.54
CA GLY A 88 8.89 -2.33 9.33
C GLY A 88 9.18 -2.09 7.84
N PRO A 89 10.02 -1.06 7.51
CA PRO A 89 10.37 -0.73 6.13
C PRO A 89 10.98 -1.88 5.34
N ASP A 90 11.76 -2.74 6.02
CA ASP A 90 12.47 -3.87 5.41
C ASP A 90 11.57 -5.04 4.96
N ARG A 91 10.28 -5.00 5.33
CA ARG A 91 9.27 -5.95 4.86
C ARG A 91 8.13 -5.29 4.10
N CYS A 92 8.28 -4.01 3.75
CA CYS A 92 7.32 -3.22 2.96
C CYS A 92 7.95 -2.82 1.63
N MET A 93 7.14 -2.82 0.56
CA MET A 93 7.58 -2.35 -0.75
C MET A 93 6.44 -1.62 -1.47
N PHE A 94 6.66 -0.41 -1.97
CA PHE A 94 5.67 0.28 -2.78
C PHE A 94 5.42 -0.44 -4.12
N GLU A 95 4.16 -0.45 -4.54
CA GLU A 95 3.76 -1.00 -5.83
C GLU A 95 2.80 -0.06 -6.57
N SER A 96 2.85 -0.04 -7.89
CA SER A 96 1.95 0.80 -8.69
C SER A 96 0.58 0.18 -8.92
N ASN A 97 0.49 -1.15 -8.94
CA ASN A 97 -0.69 -1.89 -9.39
C ASN A 97 -1.22 -1.45 -10.76
N PHE A 98 -0.32 -0.92 -11.63
CA PHE A 98 -0.71 -0.54 -12.98
C PHE A 98 -0.69 -1.78 -13.91
N PRO A 99 -1.65 -1.86 -14.85
CA PRO A 99 -2.60 -0.81 -15.28
C PRO A 99 -3.91 -0.70 -14.50
N VAL A 100 -4.17 -1.50 -13.47
CA VAL A 100 -5.46 -1.54 -12.77
C VAL A 100 -5.79 -0.17 -12.14
N ASP A 101 -4.85 0.44 -11.46
CA ASP A 101 -5.01 1.72 -10.77
C ASP A 101 -5.09 2.93 -11.72
N LYS A 102 -4.80 2.73 -13.03
CA LYS A 102 -4.95 3.76 -14.07
C LYS A 102 -6.38 4.31 -14.16
N ALA A 103 -7.38 3.52 -13.75
CA ALA A 103 -8.77 3.97 -13.73
C ALA A 103 -9.01 5.14 -12.74
N SER A 104 -8.15 5.33 -11.76
CA SER A 104 -8.32 6.30 -10.68
C SER A 104 -7.31 7.44 -10.70
N CYS A 105 -6.10 7.21 -11.21
CA CYS A 105 -5.05 8.24 -11.25
C CYS A 105 -3.97 7.93 -12.28
N ALA A 106 -3.18 8.94 -12.64
CA ALA A 106 -2.00 8.76 -13.49
C ALA A 106 -0.85 8.09 -12.70
N TYR A 107 0.01 7.36 -13.41
CA TYR A 107 1.18 6.67 -12.84
C TYR A 107 2.07 7.61 -12.02
N THR A 108 2.42 8.77 -12.59
CA THR A 108 3.24 9.77 -11.90
C THR A 108 2.58 10.33 -10.65
N THR A 109 1.26 10.55 -10.71
CA THR A 109 0.48 11.05 -9.57
C THR A 109 0.50 10.05 -8.40
N LEU A 110 0.35 8.76 -8.71
CA LEU A 110 0.42 7.68 -7.72
C LEU A 110 1.79 7.66 -7.02
N TRP A 111 2.89 7.65 -7.78
CA TRP A 111 4.23 7.65 -7.19
C TRP A 111 4.54 8.92 -6.41
N ASN A 112 4.02 10.08 -6.83
CA ASN A 112 4.13 11.31 -6.06
C ASN A 112 3.34 11.23 -4.74
N ALA A 113 2.19 10.55 -4.70
CA ALA A 113 1.47 10.30 -3.46
C ALA A 113 2.31 9.44 -2.48
N PHE A 114 2.93 8.37 -2.95
CA PHE A 114 3.83 7.55 -2.12
C PHE A 114 5.04 8.33 -1.60
N LYS A 115 5.67 9.17 -2.43
CA LYS A 115 6.76 10.04 -2.01
C LYS A 115 6.32 11.04 -0.92
N ARG A 116 5.08 11.54 -0.98
CA ARG A 116 4.51 12.42 0.05
C ARG A 116 4.28 11.66 1.36
N VAL A 117 3.75 10.44 1.30
CA VAL A 117 3.58 9.59 2.49
C VAL A 117 4.92 9.28 3.14
N ALA A 118 5.95 9.03 2.34
CA ALA A 118 7.30 8.69 2.82
C ALA A 118 8.18 9.93 3.10
N ALA A 119 7.64 11.16 3.07
CA ALA A 119 8.46 12.38 3.14
C ALA A 119 9.38 12.44 4.37
N ASP A 120 8.87 12.02 5.52
CA ASP A 120 9.55 12.13 6.82
C ASP A 120 10.45 10.92 7.16
N PHE A 121 10.47 9.87 6.34
CA PHE A 121 11.36 8.73 6.52
C PHE A 121 12.82 9.06 6.19
N GLY A 122 13.75 8.39 6.87
CA GLY A 122 15.18 8.49 6.59
C GLY A 122 15.57 7.91 5.23
N ALA A 123 16.78 8.19 4.77
CA ALA A 123 17.26 7.75 3.46
C ALA A 123 17.26 6.23 3.31
N SER A 124 17.68 5.49 4.32
CA SER A 124 17.70 4.02 4.33
C SER A 124 16.30 3.41 4.30
N GLU A 125 15.35 4.00 5.04
CA GLU A 125 13.96 3.55 5.03
C GLU A 125 13.30 3.80 3.67
N LYS A 126 13.55 4.96 3.06
CA LYS A 126 13.11 5.25 1.69
C LYS A 126 13.70 4.27 0.69
N ALA A 127 14.99 3.96 0.78
CA ALA A 127 15.62 2.97 -0.07
C ALA A 127 14.94 1.59 0.07
N ALA A 128 14.68 1.14 1.30
CA ALA A 128 13.95 -0.09 1.56
C ALA A 128 12.57 -0.08 0.91
N LEU A 129 11.75 0.95 1.19
CA LEU A 129 10.36 1.05 0.74
C LEU A 129 10.21 1.14 -0.78
N PHE A 130 11.11 1.86 -1.47
CA PHE A 130 11.00 2.12 -2.91
C PHE A 130 11.80 1.15 -3.78
N HIS A 131 12.75 0.38 -3.20
CA HIS A 131 13.64 -0.46 -4.00
C HIS A 131 14.12 -1.72 -3.27
N ASP A 132 14.89 -1.57 -2.16
CA ASP A 132 15.74 -2.64 -1.63
C ASP A 132 14.96 -3.86 -1.14
N THR A 133 13.80 -3.63 -0.52
CA THR A 133 12.93 -4.72 -0.05
C THR A 133 12.42 -5.57 -1.21
N ALA A 134 11.98 -4.92 -2.31
CA ALA A 134 11.56 -5.62 -3.51
C ALA A 134 12.72 -6.35 -4.18
N ALA A 135 13.88 -5.71 -4.30
CA ALA A 135 15.07 -6.31 -4.88
C ALA A 135 15.50 -7.58 -4.11
N ARG A 136 15.51 -7.53 -2.78
CA ARG A 136 15.80 -8.71 -1.94
C ARG A 136 14.76 -9.81 -2.09
N PHE A 137 13.49 -9.45 -1.97
CA PHE A 137 12.40 -10.43 -2.00
C PHE A 137 12.34 -11.18 -3.32
N TYR A 138 12.42 -10.46 -4.42
CA TYR A 138 12.36 -11.02 -5.78
C TYR A 138 13.72 -11.45 -6.34
N ARG A 139 14.81 -11.30 -5.57
CA ARG A 139 16.18 -11.66 -5.97
C ARG A 139 16.60 -10.98 -7.29
N ILE A 140 16.26 -9.69 -7.43
CA ILE A 140 16.63 -8.89 -8.58
C ILE A 140 18.12 -8.59 -8.48
N GLN A 141 18.90 -8.99 -9.51
CA GLN A 141 20.32 -8.65 -9.60
C GLN A 141 20.47 -7.28 -10.26
N GLU A 142 21.16 -6.38 -9.59
CA GLU A 142 21.58 -5.12 -10.23
C GLU A 142 22.71 -5.44 -11.20
N THR A 143 22.55 -5.00 -12.45
CA THR A 143 23.56 -5.12 -13.52
C THR A 143 24.39 -3.84 -13.61
#